data_b822b9530135bf93771d98ff10c2b688
#
_entry.id   b822b9530135bf93771d98ff10c2b688
#
_cell.length_a   1.000
_cell.length_b   1.000
_cell.length_c   1.000
_cell.angle_alpha   90.00
_cell.angle_beta   90.00
_cell.angle_gamma   90.00
#
_symmetry.space_group_name_H-M   'P 1'
#
loop_
_entity.id
_entity.type
_entity.pdbx_description
1 polymer ?
#
loop_
_entity_poly.entity_id
_entity_poly.type
_entity_poly.pdbx_seq_one_letter_code
_entity_poly.pdbx_strand_id
1 'polypeptide(L)'
;LLNMISKFATPEEYTLRIDHISVMLVDTPEKLKEKQEVFFEANKKKPDGIIYLGVNGWAFMRDKIREKWGDIPTLVCSETGEMAENECYFNQRHSSDRVIPLQEAVKGYNATGLVIPYYVKGSIDLVKELIPGLKRLIFISDRRYVSTWLRDEMEKHMETSFPEGKVDFYTEGSCSMDSLLAVLSEKDPHRATAVMYYSWITEKPFLNHSLLYSTLYQGINGISRHPVFSLYDMGVEEGYTIGGYYNSAKTIETALIPLLQQVYNGEDMGKIPVSTVNDPHKYLNYASLISAISNEDNFPRDAIYLNA
;
A
#
# COMPACT_ATOMS: atom_id res chain seq x y z
N LEU A 1 1.26 -9.87 0.37
CA LEU A 1 1.22 -10.45 -0.98
C LEU A 1 2.40 -11.38 -1.24
N LEU A 2 3.64 -10.94 -1.08
CA LEU A 2 4.82 -11.76 -1.36
C LEU A 2 4.81 -13.09 -0.58
N ASN A 3 4.46 -13.07 0.70
CA ASN A 3 4.34 -14.28 1.52
C ASN A 3 3.24 -15.22 1.00
N MET A 4 2.13 -14.71 0.51
CA MET A 4 1.05 -15.51 -0.08
C MET A 4 1.52 -16.19 -1.35
N ILE A 5 2.20 -15.44 -2.24
CA ILE A 5 2.78 -15.97 -3.47
C ILE A 5 3.83 -17.04 -3.18
N SER A 6 4.71 -16.77 -2.21
CA SER A 6 5.77 -17.75 -1.82
C SER A 6 5.21 -19.02 -1.19
N LYS A 7 4.08 -18.95 -0.50
CA LYS A 7 3.39 -20.14 0.03
C LYS A 7 2.68 -20.94 -1.06
N PHE A 8 2.14 -20.25 -2.05
CA PHE A 8 1.50 -20.86 -3.22
C PHE A 8 2.52 -21.58 -4.11
N ALA A 9 3.66 -20.95 -4.36
CA ALA A 9 4.74 -21.49 -5.19
C ALA A 9 5.57 -22.49 -4.35
N THR A 10 5.13 -23.76 -4.31
CA THR A 10 5.91 -24.82 -3.62
C THR A 10 7.21 -25.11 -4.37
N PRO A 11 8.36 -25.28 -3.67
CA PRO A 11 9.66 -25.50 -4.32
C PRO A 11 9.75 -26.73 -5.22
N GLU A 12 8.85 -27.69 -5.04
CA GLU A 12 8.80 -28.93 -5.81
C GLU A 12 8.20 -28.74 -7.21
N GLU A 13 7.34 -27.74 -7.36
CA GLU A 13 6.62 -27.50 -8.60
C GLU A 13 7.09 -26.23 -9.34
N TYR A 14 7.66 -25.27 -8.60
CA TYR A 14 7.96 -23.92 -9.10
C TYR A 14 9.31 -23.39 -8.70
N THR A 15 9.93 -22.63 -9.58
CA THR A 15 11.07 -21.78 -9.24
C THR A 15 10.60 -20.34 -9.18
N LEU A 16 10.38 -19.82 -7.96
CA LEU A 16 10.06 -18.42 -7.73
C LEU A 16 11.35 -17.60 -7.72
N ARG A 17 11.43 -16.62 -8.60
CA ARG A 17 12.46 -15.60 -8.57
C ARG A 17 11.84 -14.26 -8.23
N ILE A 18 12.48 -13.55 -7.29
CA ILE A 18 12.05 -12.22 -6.86
C ILE A 18 13.09 -11.21 -7.34
N ASP A 19 12.67 -10.28 -8.17
CA ASP A 19 13.49 -9.17 -8.64
C ASP A 19 12.91 -7.84 -8.14
N HIS A 20 13.75 -7.02 -7.53
CA HIS A 20 13.38 -5.69 -7.06
C HIS A 20 13.77 -4.64 -8.10
N ILE A 21 12.78 -4.13 -8.83
CA ILE A 21 12.94 -2.91 -9.60
C ILE A 21 12.79 -1.75 -8.63
N SER A 22 13.89 -1.25 -8.08
CA SER A 22 13.88 -0.14 -7.11
C SER A 22 13.27 1.12 -7.75
N VAL A 23 11.93 1.14 -7.88
CA VAL A 23 11.17 2.17 -8.60
C VAL A 23 11.44 3.57 -8.05
N MET A 24 11.68 3.68 -6.72
CA MET A 24 12.04 4.93 -6.06
C MET A 24 13.38 5.53 -6.55
N LEU A 25 14.24 4.71 -7.14
CA LEU A 25 15.55 5.15 -7.68
C LEU A 25 15.48 5.43 -9.19
N VAL A 26 14.32 5.27 -9.80
CA VAL A 26 14.07 5.49 -11.23
C VAL A 26 13.35 6.82 -11.38
N ASP A 27 14.11 7.90 -11.48
CA ASP A 27 13.63 9.27 -11.56
C ASP A 27 13.81 9.91 -12.94
N THR A 28 14.41 9.17 -13.89
CA THR A 28 14.61 9.60 -15.28
C THR A 28 14.44 8.44 -16.27
N PRO A 29 14.14 8.72 -17.55
CA PRO A 29 14.11 7.72 -18.62
C PRO A 29 15.44 6.97 -18.78
N GLU A 30 16.57 7.65 -18.59
CA GLU A 30 17.90 7.06 -18.72
C GLU A 30 18.14 6.01 -17.63
N LYS A 31 17.81 6.35 -16.38
CA LYS A 31 17.90 5.39 -15.27
C LYS A 31 16.93 4.21 -15.45
N LEU A 32 15.74 4.45 -16.01
CA LEU A 32 14.82 3.36 -16.36
C LEU A 32 15.47 2.41 -17.36
N LYS A 33 16.06 2.94 -18.42
CA LYS A 33 16.74 2.14 -19.44
C LYS A 33 17.90 1.33 -18.85
N GLU A 34 18.72 1.95 -18.01
CA GLU A 34 19.81 1.25 -17.31
C GLU A 34 19.28 0.10 -16.44
N LYS A 35 18.20 0.34 -15.67
CA LYS A 35 17.57 -0.69 -14.84
C LYS A 35 16.98 -1.84 -15.67
N GLN A 36 16.38 -1.53 -16.81
CA GLN A 36 15.88 -2.53 -17.74
C GLN A 36 17.04 -3.39 -18.30
N GLU A 37 18.14 -2.78 -18.70
CA GLU A 37 19.33 -3.49 -19.20
C GLU A 37 19.89 -4.44 -18.13
N VAL A 38 20.11 -3.95 -16.91
CA VAL A 38 20.59 -4.76 -15.79
C VAL A 38 19.63 -5.92 -15.49
N PHE A 39 18.32 -5.66 -15.52
CA PHE A 39 17.32 -6.71 -15.32
C PHE A 39 17.42 -7.82 -16.36
N PHE A 40 17.53 -7.49 -17.65
CA PHE A 40 17.61 -8.49 -18.71
C PHE A 40 18.99 -9.18 -18.79
N GLU A 41 20.06 -8.54 -18.38
CA GLU A 41 21.36 -9.19 -18.23
C GLU A 41 21.35 -10.26 -17.13
N ALA A 42 20.67 -9.98 -16.03
CA ALA A 42 20.49 -10.91 -14.91
C ALA A 42 19.46 -12.01 -15.22
N ASN A 43 18.49 -11.74 -16.10
CA ASN A 43 17.36 -12.61 -16.45
C ASN A 43 17.42 -13.01 -17.93
N LYS A 44 18.33 -13.92 -18.28
CA LYS A 44 18.49 -14.38 -19.68
C LYS A 44 17.39 -15.35 -20.11
N LYS A 45 16.83 -16.12 -19.19
CA LYS A 45 15.77 -17.10 -19.46
C LYS A 45 14.41 -16.41 -19.36
N LYS A 46 13.57 -16.62 -20.40
CA LYS A 46 12.15 -16.21 -20.36
C LYS A 46 11.43 -16.92 -19.21
N PRO A 47 10.72 -16.21 -18.34
CA PRO A 47 9.88 -16.85 -17.32
C PRO A 47 8.58 -17.37 -17.93
N ASP A 48 7.95 -18.34 -17.27
CA ASP A 48 6.65 -18.91 -17.68
C ASP A 48 5.49 -17.97 -17.30
N GLY A 49 5.64 -17.15 -16.25
CA GLY A 49 4.68 -16.14 -15.82
C GLY A 49 5.34 -15.00 -15.05
N ILE A 50 4.67 -13.87 -14.96
CA ILE A 50 5.16 -12.69 -14.23
C ILE A 50 4.08 -12.16 -13.30
N ILE A 51 4.46 -11.80 -12.08
CA ILE A 51 3.58 -11.16 -11.11
C ILE A 51 4.22 -9.83 -10.70
N TYR A 52 3.53 -8.74 -10.96
CA TYR A 52 3.94 -7.41 -10.50
C TYR A 52 3.26 -7.07 -9.17
N LEU A 53 4.06 -6.71 -8.18
CA LEU A 53 3.60 -6.14 -6.92
C LEU A 53 3.73 -4.62 -6.98
N GLY A 54 2.73 -3.98 -7.54
CA GLY A 54 2.67 -2.55 -7.82
C GLY A 54 2.62 -2.26 -9.33
N VAL A 55 1.72 -1.36 -9.70
CA VAL A 55 1.45 -0.98 -11.10
C VAL A 55 2.62 -0.26 -11.78
N ASN A 56 3.46 0.43 -11.01
CA ASN A 56 4.65 1.12 -11.50
C ASN A 56 5.70 0.16 -12.11
N GLY A 57 5.87 -1.03 -11.51
CA GLY A 57 6.71 -2.08 -12.11
C GLY A 57 6.19 -2.51 -13.49
N TRP A 58 4.88 -2.68 -13.61
CA TRP A 58 4.20 -2.96 -14.88
C TRP A 58 4.44 -1.82 -15.88
N ALA A 59 4.15 -0.57 -15.49
CA ALA A 59 4.33 0.60 -16.36
C ALA A 59 5.75 0.70 -16.93
N PHE A 60 6.76 0.41 -16.12
CA PHE A 60 8.15 0.51 -16.51
C PHE A 60 8.66 -0.66 -17.35
N MET A 61 8.09 -1.84 -17.22
CA MET A 61 8.70 -3.05 -17.80
C MET A 61 7.88 -3.69 -18.94
N ARG A 62 6.58 -3.47 -19.02
CA ARG A 62 5.68 -4.18 -19.91
C ARG A 62 6.12 -4.20 -21.38
N ASP A 63 6.45 -3.03 -21.93
CA ASP A 63 6.81 -2.91 -23.34
C ASP A 63 8.17 -3.59 -23.64
N LYS A 64 9.12 -3.44 -22.71
CA LYS A 64 10.45 -4.04 -22.85
C LYS A 64 10.41 -5.56 -22.68
N ILE A 65 9.60 -6.08 -21.79
CA ILE A 65 9.37 -7.51 -21.61
C ILE A 65 8.73 -8.09 -22.88
N ARG A 66 7.72 -7.43 -23.41
CA ARG A 66 7.06 -7.85 -24.65
C ARG A 66 8.03 -7.87 -25.84
N GLU A 67 8.89 -6.84 -25.95
CA GLU A 67 9.93 -6.78 -26.98
C GLU A 67 10.92 -7.96 -26.89
N LYS A 68 11.36 -8.29 -25.66
CA LYS A 68 12.43 -9.28 -25.43
C LYS A 68 11.92 -10.72 -25.39
N TRP A 69 10.77 -10.95 -24.80
CA TRP A 69 10.28 -12.28 -24.48
C TRP A 69 8.91 -12.60 -25.09
N GLY A 70 8.26 -11.62 -25.73
CA GLY A 70 6.90 -11.74 -26.25
C GLY A 70 5.87 -11.62 -25.12
N ASP A 71 4.64 -12.01 -25.45
CA ASP A 71 3.55 -12.01 -24.46
C ASP A 71 3.75 -13.16 -23.45
N ILE A 72 3.73 -12.81 -22.18
CA ILE A 72 3.89 -13.73 -21.03
C ILE A 72 2.66 -13.58 -20.17
N PRO A 73 2.07 -14.68 -19.65
CA PRO A 73 0.99 -14.62 -18.68
C PRO A 73 1.39 -13.72 -17.50
N THR A 74 0.65 -12.64 -17.28
CA THR A 74 1.03 -11.60 -16.33
C THR A 74 -0.12 -11.22 -15.42
N LEU A 75 0.15 -11.15 -14.12
CA LEU A 75 -0.73 -10.60 -13.10
C LEU A 75 -0.16 -9.29 -12.56
N VAL A 76 -0.95 -8.23 -12.54
CA VAL A 76 -0.60 -6.93 -11.98
C VAL A 76 -1.40 -6.68 -10.70
N CYS A 77 -0.78 -6.78 -9.54
CA CYS A 77 -1.40 -6.36 -8.28
C CYS A 77 -1.19 -4.86 -8.10
N SER A 78 -2.27 -4.12 -7.90
CA SER A 78 -2.26 -2.65 -7.80
C SER A 78 -3.09 -2.18 -6.62
N GLU A 79 -2.65 -1.13 -5.95
CA GLU A 79 -3.36 -0.48 -4.85
C GLU A 79 -4.33 0.61 -5.34
N THR A 80 -4.10 1.17 -6.52
CA THR A 80 -4.83 2.36 -7.00
C THR A 80 -5.90 2.07 -8.05
N GLY A 81 -5.86 0.91 -8.70
CA GLY A 81 -6.79 0.58 -9.79
C GLY A 81 -6.54 1.37 -11.09
N GLU A 82 -5.47 2.14 -11.13
CA GLU A 82 -5.05 2.97 -12.25
C GLU A 82 -3.56 2.86 -12.51
N MET A 83 -3.14 3.21 -13.72
CA MET A 83 -1.74 3.34 -14.11
C MET A 83 -1.49 4.77 -14.57
N ALA A 84 -0.47 5.40 -14.01
CA ALA A 84 -0.04 6.73 -14.42
C ALA A 84 0.96 6.66 -15.59
N GLU A 85 1.17 7.79 -16.23
CA GLU A 85 2.29 7.98 -17.14
C GLU A 85 3.62 7.88 -16.39
N ASN A 86 4.68 7.41 -17.06
CA ASN A 86 5.99 7.19 -16.44
C ASN A 86 6.56 8.43 -15.75
N GLU A 87 6.27 9.61 -16.29
CA GLU A 87 6.73 10.87 -15.70
C GLU A 87 6.15 11.11 -14.29
N CYS A 88 4.93 10.68 -14.02
CA CYS A 88 4.35 10.74 -12.68
C CYS A 88 5.12 9.86 -11.68
N TYR A 89 5.58 8.69 -12.13
CA TYR A 89 6.43 7.82 -11.31
C TYR A 89 7.84 8.37 -11.15
N PHE A 90 8.44 8.98 -12.18
CA PHE A 90 9.76 9.61 -12.07
C PHE A 90 9.75 10.76 -11.07
N ASN A 91 8.71 11.58 -11.10
CA ASN A 91 8.56 12.72 -10.22
C ASN A 91 7.91 12.37 -8.88
N GLN A 92 7.52 11.09 -8.67
CA GLN A 92 6.78 10.62 -7.49
C GLN A 92 5.59 11.54 -7.19
N ARG A 93 4.79 11.86 -8.22
CA ARG A 93 3.68 12.82 -8.15
C ARG A 93 2.44 12.25 -8.84
N HIS A 94 1.36 12.14 -8.09
CA HIS A 94 0.05 11.83 -8.66
C HIS A 94 -0.50 13.01 -9.46
N SER A 95 -1.23 12.71 -10.55
CA SER A 95 -1.92 13.68 -11.39
C SER A 95 -3.10 12.97 -12.05
N SER A 96 -4.31 13.35 -11.67
CA SER A 96 -5.55 12.67 -12.07
C SER A 96 -5.87 12.74 -13.57
N ASP A 97 -5.27 13.70 -14.29
CA ASP A 97 -5.38 13.87 -15.74
C ASP A 97 -4.35 13.05 -16.55
N ARG A 98 -3.42 12.38 -15.84
CA ARG A 98 -2.32 11.60 -16.44
C ARG A 98 -2.36 10.13 -16.02
N VAL A 99 -3.54 9.62 -15.75
CA VAL A 99 -3.79 8.24 -15.37
C VAL A 99 -4.80 7.59 -16.29
N ILE A 100 -4.70 6.27 -16.45
CA ILE A 100 -5.71 5.45 -17.12
C ILE A 100 -6.12 4.30 -16.19
N PRO A 101 -7.38 3.81 -16.28
CA PRO A 101 -7.81 2.63 -15.53
C PRO A 101 -6.90 1.43 -15.81
N LEU A 102 -6.62 0.63 -14.79
CA LEU A 102 -5.78 -0.57 -14.94
C LEU A 102 -6.31 -1.52 -16.02
N GLN A 103 -7.64 -1.65 -16.15
CA GLN A 103 -8.29 -2.42 -17.20
C GLN A 103 -7.86 -1.98 -18.62
N GLU A 104 -7.72 -0.67 -18.85
CA GLU A 104 -7.24 -0.15 -20.13
C GLU A 104 -5.69 -0.31 -20.25
N ALA A 105 -4.97 -0.19 -19.15
CA ALA A 105 -3.52 -0.33 -19.13
C ALA A 105 -3.03 -1.74 -19.50
N VAL A 106 -3.79 -2.78 -19.15
CA VAL A 106 -3.45 -4.19 -19.47
C VAL A 106 -3.97 -4.63 -20.84
N LYS A 107 -4.84 -3.84 -21.45
CA LYS A 107 -5.46 -4.19 -22.74
C LYS A 107 -4.42 -4.37 -23.86
N GLY A 108 -4.56 -5.47 -24.60
CA GLY A 108 -3.62 -5.83 -25.68
C GLY A 108 -2.35 -6.53 -25.22
N TYR A 109 -2.23 -6.81 -23.93
CA TYR A 109 -1.20 -7.69 -23.37
C TYR A 109 -1.83 -8.98 -22.85
N ASN A 110 -1.02 -10.04 -22.72
CA ASN A 110 -1.43 -11.26 -22.02
C ASN A 110 -1.38 -11.00 -20.49
N ALA A 111 -2.20 -10.06 -20.02
CA ALA A 111 -2.17 -9.57 -18.67
C ALA A 111 -3.55 -9.26 -18.11
N THR A 112 -3.70 -9.46 -16.80
CA THR A 112 -4.84 -8.99 -16.01
C THR A 112 -4.37 -8.27 -14.75
N GLY A 113 -5.32 -7.73 -13.99
CA GLY A 113 -5.04 -7.02 -12.74
C GLY A 113 -5.87 -7.50 -11.56
N LEU A 114 -5.29 -7.40 -10.37
CA LEU A 114 -5.97 -7.50 -9.10
C LEU A 114 -5.77 -6.18 -8.34
N VAL A 115 -6.86 -5.43 -8.17
CA VAL A 115 -6.83 -4.18 -7.39
C VAL A 115 -7.12 -4.50 -5.93
N ILE A 116 -6.23 -4.03 -5.04
CA ILE A 116 -6.32 -4.18 -3.59
C ILE A 116 -6.31 -2.78 -3.00
N PRO A 117 -7.48 -2.11 -2.95
CA PRO A 117 -7.54 -0.68 -2.64
C PRO A 117 -7.34 -0.36 -1.16
N TYR A 118 -6.82 0.83 -0.89
CA TYR A 118 -6.92 1.47 0.41
C TYR A 118 -8.24 2.22 0.54
N TYR A 119 -8.93 2.04 1.65
CA TYR A 119 -10.23 2.66 1.90
C TYR A 119 -10.08 3.91 2.77
N VAL A 120 -9.54 4.97 2.20
CA VAL A 120 -9.22 6.23 2.90
C VAL A 120 -10.45 6.80 3.59
N LYS A 121 -11.58 6.92 2.88
CA LYS A 121 -12.82 7.43 3.45
C LYS A 121 -13.29 6.60 4.64
N GLY A 122 -13.38 5.28 4.48
CA GLY A 122 -13.82 4.37 5.56
C GLY A 122 -12.88 4.41 6.76
N SER A 123 -11.58 4.62 6.54
CA SER A 123 -10.60 4.78 7.62
C SER A 123 -10.78 6.10 8.38
N ILE A 124 -11.07 7.22 7.69
CA ILE A 124 -11.40 8.50 8.34
C ILE A 124 -12.70 8.35 9.15
N ASP A 125 -13.73 7.74 8.57
CA ASP A 125 -15.03 7.53 9.23
C ASP A 125 -14.87 6.67 10.49
N LEU A 126 -14.06 5.60 10.45
CA LEU A 126 -13.74 4.77 11.62
C LEU A 126 -13.06 5.57 12.73
N VAL A 127 -12.05 6.39 12.39
CA VAL A 127 -11.35 7.20 13.39
C VAL A 127 -12.32 8.20 14.04
N LYS A 128 -13.23 8.81 13.29
CA LYS A 128 -14.26 9.71 13.81
C LYS A 128 -15.28 9.02 14.70
N GLU A 129 -15.67 7.80 14.37
CA GLU A 129 -16.58 6.99 15.19
C GLU A 129 -15.95 6.69 16.56
N LEU A 130 -14.66 6.33 16.56
CA LEU A 130 -13.92 6.07 17.79
C LEU A 130 -13.58 7.34 18.59
N ILE A 131 -13.39 8.46 17.90
CA ILE A 131 -13.02 9.76 18.49
C ILE A 131 -14.01 10.82 17.99
N PRO A 132 -15.24 10.90 18.54
CA PRO A 132 -16.26 11.85 18.05
C PRO A 132 -15.84 13.33 18.13
N GLY A 133 -14.90 13.64 19.04
CA GLY A 133 -14.31 14.98 19.18
C GLY A 133 -13.11 15.25 18.30
N LEU A 134 -12.79 14.40 17.32
CA LEU A 134 -11.64 14.56 16.45
C LEU A 134 -11.58 15.95 15.79
N LYS A 135 -10.43 16.60 15.83
CA LYS A 135 -10.16 17.91 15.21
C LYS A 135 -8.93 17.89 14.31
N ARG A 136 -8.04 16.92 14.54
CA ARG A 136 -6.77 16.82 13.84
C ARG A 136 -6.45 15.39 13.48
N LEU A 137 -6.09 15.16 12.22
CA LEU A 137 -5.55 13.90 11.74
C LEU A 137 -4.12 14.13 11.28
N ILE A 138 -3.16 13.40 11.84
CA ILE A 138 -1.77 13.42 11.42
C ILE A 138 -1.59 12.25 10.46
N PHE A 139 -1.32 12.53 9.18
CA PHE A 139 -1.07 11.51 8.19
C PHE A 139 0.43 11.35 7.95
N ILE A 140 0.94 10.14 8.22
CA ILE A 140 2.36 9.81 8.09
C ILE A 140 2.57 8.96 6.84
N SER A 141 3.38 9.45 5.91
CA SER A 141 3.68 8.74 4.66
C SER A 141 5.13 8.99 4.20
N ASP A 142 5.56 8.22 3.23
CA ASP A 142 6.76 8.51 2.44
C ASP A 142 6.41 9.30 1.18
N ARG A 143 7.39 9.49 0.27
CA ARG A 143 7.22 10.28 -0.96
C ARG A 143 7.00 9.44 -2.22
N ARG A 144 6.69 8.13 -2.10
CA ARG A 144 6.37 7.30 -3.27
C ARG A 144 5.09 7.77 -3.96
N TYR A 145 4.93 7.42 -5.21
CA TYR A 145 3.73 7.73 -6.01
C TYR A 145 2.43 7.40 -5.28
N VAL A 146 2.33 6.19 -4.70
CA VAL A 146 1.13 5.77 -3.95
C VAL A 146 0.85 6.68 -2.75
N SER A 147 1.88 7.17 -2.08
CA SER A 147 1.74 8.12 -0.97
C SER A 147 1.19 9.46 -1.42
N THR A 148 1.57 9.96 -2.60
CA THR A 148 1.00 11.19 -3.16
C THR A 148 -0.44 10.99 -3.59
N TRP A 149 -0.77 9.86 -4.19
CA TRP A 149 -2.16 9.48 -4.48
C TRP A 149 -3.02 9.39 -3.21
N LEU A 150 -2.51 8.77 -2.15
CA LEU A 150 -3.22 8.69 -0.84
C LEU A 150 -3.47 10.07 -0.23
N ARG A 151 -2.53 11.01 -0.39
CA ARG A 151 -2.73 12.40 0.08
C ARG A 151 -3.86 13.07 -0.68
N ASP A 152 -3.89 12.96 -2.01
CA ASP A 152 -4.96 13.53 -2.84
C ASP A 152 -6.32 12.92 -2.47
N GLU A 153 -6.40 11.60 -2.25
CA GLU A 153 -7.60 10.93 -1.76
C GLU A 153 -7.98 11.38 -0.34
N MET A 154 -7.00 11.61 0.53
CA MET A 154 -7.25 12.14 1.87
C MET A 154 -7.84 13.55 1.80
N GLU A 155 -7.24 14.47 1.03
CA GLU A 155 -7.72 15.83 0.82
C GLU A 155 -9.15 15.84 0.25
N LYS A 156 -9.40 15.05 -0.79
CA LYS A 156 -10.73 14.90 -1.41
C LYS A 156 -11.81 14.45 -0.43
N HIS A 157 -11.48 13.52 0.47
CA HIS A 157 -12.44 13.01 1.45
C HIS A 157 -12.57 13.89 2.69
N MET A 158 -11.60 14.76 2.98
CA MET A 158 -11.68 15.68 4.11
C MET A 158 -12.90 16.62 4.02
N GLU A 159 -13.17 17.15 2.82
CA GLU A 159 -14.30 18.08 2.61
C GLU A 159 -15.65 17.47 2.97
N THR A 160 -15.82 16.16 2.76
CA THR A 160 -17.09 15.46 3.00
C THR A 160 -17.12 14.71 4.32
N SER A 161 -16.05 14.02 4.66
CA SER A 161 -16.00 13.13 5.84
C SER A 161 -15.51 13.83 7.09
N PHE A 162 -14.74 14.92 6.94
CA PHE A 162 -14.12 15.62 8.06
C PHE A 162 -14.06 17.15 7.89
N PRO A 163 -15.17 17.83 7.51
CA PRO A 163 -15.16 19.27 7.17
C PRO A 163 -14.77 20.19 8.33
N GLU A 164 -14.92 19.74 9.57
CA GLU A 164 -14.58 20.51 10.77
C GLU A 164 -13.16 20.29 11.28
N GLY A 165 -12.44 19.34 10.67
CA GLY A 165 -11.10 18.95 11.07
C GLY A 165 -10.04 19.41 10.09
N LYS A 166 -8.79 19.11 10.45
CA LYS A 166 -7.65 19.32 9.56
C LYS A 166 -6.82 18.05 9.47
N VAL A 167 -6.16 17.86 8.33
CA VAL A 167 -5.10 16.88 8.19
C VAL A 167 -3.75 17.57 8.06
N ASP A 168 -2.78 17.10 8.84
CA ASP A 168 -1.40 17.54 8.75
C ASP A 168 -0.58 16.39 8.12
N PHE A 169 0.05 16.65 6.98
CA PHE A 169 0.85 15.67 6.26
C PHE A 169 2.32 15.70 6.71
N TYR A 170 2.78 14.58 7.23
CA TYR A 170 4.19 14.33 7.55
C TYR A 170 4.74 13.32 6.56
N THR A 171 5.55 13.82 5.62
CA THR A 171 6.09 13.00 4.54
C THR A 171 7.60 12.87 4.69
N GLU A 172 8.12 11.64 4.65
CA GLU A 172 9.55 11.39 4.64
C GLU A 172 10.22 12.21 3.52
N GLY A 173 11.36 12.84 3.83
CA GLY A 173 12.06 13.75 2.93
C GLY A 173 11.51 15.18 2.90
N SER A 174 10.27 15.44 3.34
CA SER A 174 9.71 16.79 3.47
C SER A 174 9.84 17.34 4.89
N CYS A 175 9.91 16.48 5.89
CA CYS A 175 10.16 16.84 7.27
C CYS A 175 11.23 15.92 7.89
N SER A 176 11.88 16.40 8.95
CA SER A 176 12.86 15.62 9.69
C SER A 176 12.16 14.60 10.62
N MET A 177 12.86 13.52 10.97
CA MET A 177 12.39 12.58 11.99
C MET A 177 12.13 13.29 13.31
N ASP A 178 12.99 14.25 13.70
CA ASP A 178 12.81 15.02 14.95
C ASP A 178 11.52 15.83 14.95
N SER A 179 11.15 16.42 13.80
CA SER A 179 9.88 17.13 13.64
C SER A 179 8.68 16.19 13.78
N LEU A 180 8.77 14.99 13.20
CA LEU A 180 7.73 13.95 13.35
C LEU A 180 7.61 13.51 14.81
N LEU A 181 8.73 13.20 15.47
CA LEU A 181 8.74 12.78 16.87
C LEU A 181 8.21 13.87 17.80
N ALA A 182 8.52 15.14 17.53
CA ALA A 182 8.01 16.27 18.29
C ALA A 182 6.48 16.33 18.23
N VAL A 183 5.88 16.25 17.04
CA VAL A 183 4.42 16.31 16.89
C VAL A 183 3.72 15.08 17.49
N LEU A 184 4.31 13.88 17.38
CA LEU A 184 3.75 12.67 17.98
C LEU A 184 3.75 12.71 19.51
N SER A 185 4.70 13.44 20.12
CA SER A 185 4.83 13.59 21.56
C SER A 185 4.09 14.82 22.13
N GLU A 186 3.41 15.61 21.31
CA GLU A 186 2.60 16.74 21.74
C GLU A 186 1.51 16.31 22.74
N LYS A 187 1.27 17.15 23.73
CA LYS A 187 0.12 16.93 24.65
C LYS A 187 -1.16 17.40 23.96
N ASP A 188 -2.14 16.54 23.93
CA ASP A 188 -3.51 16.87 23.50
C ASP A 188 -4.49 16.65 24.66
N PRO A 189 -4.76 17.68 25.47
CA PRO A 189 -5.65 17.56 26.64
C PRO A 189 -7.08 17.24 26.24
N HIS A 190 -7.49 17.52 25.01
CA HIS A 190 -8.84 17.25 24.51
C HIS A 190 -8.96 15.87 23.84
N ARG A 191 -7.85 15.15 23.66
CA ARG A 191 -7.82 13.87 22.95
C ARG A 191 -8.51 13.94 21.58
N ALA A 192 -8.33 15.05 20.88
CA ALA A 192 -8.97 15.36 19.60
C ALA A 192 -8.05 15.15 18.40
N THR A 193 -6.89 14.51 18.61
CA THR A 193 -5.89 14.20 17.59
C THR A 193 -5.75 12.69 17.42
N ALA A 194 -5.65 12.23 16.19
CA ALA A 194 -5.31 10.87 15.83
C ALA A 194 -4.17 10.84 14.80
N VAL A 195 -3.48 9.72 14.72
CA VAL A 195 -2.45 9.44 13.72
C VAL A 195 -2.96 8.37 12.78
N MET A 196 -2.82 8.59 11.48
CA MET A 196 -2.99 7.58 10.46
C MET A 196 -1.63 7.32 9.80
N TYR A 197 -1.12 6.14 10.05
CA TYR A 197 0.17 5.71 9.54
C TYR A 197 -0.01 4.90 8.26
N TYR A 198 0.71 5.28 7.21
CA TYR A 198 0.81 4.49 5.99
C TYR A 198 2.21 3.90 5.83
N SER A 199 3.23 4.74 5.76
CA SER A 199 4.59 4.31 5.49
C SER A 199 5.60 5.40 5.83
N TRP A 200 6.84 5.01 6.14
CA TRP A 200 7.97 5.93 6.28
C TRP A 200 9.23 5.21 5.81
N ILE A 201 9.54 5.34 4.52
CA ILE A 201 10.70 4.68 3.90
C ILE A 201 11.80 5.70 3.69
N THR A 202 12.92 5.52 4.37
CA THR A 202 14.14 6.30 4.14
C THR A 202 15.01 5.67 3.05
N GLU A 203 15.44 6.46 2.08
CA GLU A 203 16.35 6.03 1.01
C GLU A 203 17.80 5.87 1.48
N LYS A 204 18.06 5.15 2.55
CA LYS A 204 19.44 4.81 2.92
C LYS A 204 19.77 3.42 2.37
N PRO A 205 20.60 3.32 1.30
CA PRO A 205 20.84 2.06 0.57
C PRO A 205 21.55 0.98 1.37
N PHE A 206 21.95 1.24 2.63
CA PHE A 206 22.78 0.35 3.45
C PHE A 206 22.07 -0.27 4.66
N LEU A 207 20.80 0.02 4.87
CA LEU A 207 20.03 -0.56 5.97
C LEU A 207 19.04 -1.58 5.46
N ASN A 208 19.03 -2.75 6.09
CA ASN A 208 18.09 -3.82 5.78
C ASN A 208 16.65 -3.33 6.02
N HIS A 209 15.91 -3.08 4.95
CA HIS A 209 14.60 -2.43 4.97
C HIS A 209 13.59 -3.10 5.93
N SER A 210 13.66 -4.40 6.11
CA SER A 210 12.72 -5.13 6.98
C SER A 210 12.87 -4.79 8.46
N LEU A 211 14.07 -4.52 8.94
CA LEU A 211 14.32 -4.12 10.33
C LEU A 211 13.84 -2.69 10.63
N LEU A 212 13.93 -1.79 9.65
CA LEU A 212 13.46 -0.41 9.78
C LEU A 212 11.94 -0.32 9.89
N TYR A 213 11.21 -1.14 9.16
CA TYR A 213 9.74 -1.13 9.21
C TYR A 213 9.23 -1.48 10.61
N SER A 214 9.60 -2.63 11.14
CA SER A 214 9.13 -3.05 12.47
C SER A 214 9.58 -2.10 13.58
N THR A 215 10.81 -1.61 13.54
CA THR A 215 11.36 -0.68 14.53
C THR A 215 10.65 0.68 14.48
N LEU A 216 10.29 1.17 13.28
CA LEU A 216 9.57 2.44 13.15
C LEU A 216 8.14 2.35 13.69
N TYR A 217 7.40 1.25 13.44
CA TYR A 217 6.05 1.10 14.02
C TYR A 217 6.08 1.04 15.53
N GLN A 218 6.98 0.23 16.07
CA GLN A 218 7.17 0.13 17.51
C GLN A 218 7.55 1.49 18.08
N GLY A 219 8.46 2.22 17.42
CA GLY A 219 8.89 3.53 17.82
C GLY A 219 7.77 4.58 17.76
N ILE A 220 7.01 4.62 16.68
CA ILE A 220 5.90 5.57 16.51
C ILE A 220 4.83 5.32 17.56
N ASN A 221 4.40 4.09 17.76
CA ASN A 221 3.41 3.74 18.77
C ASN A 221 3.93 4.00 20.19
N GLY A 222 5.17 3.66 20.47
CA GLY A 222 5.79 3.87 21.80
C GLY A 222 6.01 5.34 22.18
N ILE A 223 6.12 6.23 21.17
CA ILE A 223 6.35 7.67 21.37
C ILE A 223 5.06 8.47 21.24
N SER A 224 4.14 8.03 20.38
CA SER A 224 2.91 8.76 20.12
C SER A 224 2.03 8.85 21.37
N ARG A 225 1.61 10.07 21.68
CA ARG A 225 0.58 10.36 22.68
C ARG A 225 -0.82 10.37 22.08
N HIS A 226 -0.92 10.14 20.78
CA HIS A 226 -2.17 10.09 20.03
C HIS A 226 -2.45 8.66 19.59
N PRO A 227 -3.73 8.25 19.50
CA PRO A 227 -4.12 6.97 18.93
C PRO A 227 -3.58 6.77 17.51
N VAL A 228 -2.92 5.63 17.23
CA VAL A 228 -2.31 5.34 15.93
C VAL A 228 -3.13 4.30 15.18
N PHE A 229 -3.57 4.66 13.99
CA PHE A 229 -4.34 3.82 13.06
C PHE A 229 -3.52 3.52 11.81
N SER A 230 -3.92 2.49 11.04
CA SER A 230 -3.29 2.10 9.79
C SER A 230 -4.31 2.03 8.65
N LEU A 231 -3.86 2.18 7.40
CA LEU A 231 -4.69 1.97 6.20
C LEU A 231 -4.78 0.50 5.76
N TYR A 232 -4.06 -0.40 6.42
CA TYR A 232 -4.01 -1.84 6.13
C TYR A 232 -3.59 -2.62 7.39
N ASP A 233 -3.47 -3.93 7.31
CA ASP A 233 -3.27 -4.84 8.44
C ASP A 233 -1.94 -4.72 9.20
N MET A 234 -1.15 -3.70 8.87
CA MET A 234 0.19 -3.53 9.41
C MET A 234 0.21 -3.23 10.90
N GLY A 235 0.80 -4.14 11.68
CA GLY A 235 1.01 -3.98 13.10
C GLY A 235 -0.26 -4.00 13.94
N VAL A 236 -1.40 -4.38 13.36
CA VAL A 236 -2.68 -4.45 14.08
C VAL A 236 -2.71 -5.69 14.98
N GLU A 237 -2.32 -6.85 14.50
CA GLU A 237 -2.26 -8.07 15.31
C GLU A 237 -1.27 -7.94 16.47
N GLU A 238 -0.12 -7.33 16.22
CA GLU A 238 0.92 -7.09 17.22
C GLU A 238 0.58 -5.95 18.21
N GLY A 239 -0.48 -5.20 17.96
CA GLY A 239 -0.89 -4.07 18.78
C GLY A 239 -0.05 -2.80 18.59
N TYR A 240 0.71 -2.68 17.52
CA TYR A 240 1.46 -1.47 17.20
C TYR A 240 0.57 -0.37 16.61
N THR A 241 -0.56 -0.74 16.04
CA THR A 241 -1.62 0.17 15.64
C THR A 241 -2.94 -0.30 16.22
N ILE A 242 -3.87 0.62 16.44
CA ILE A 242 -5.19 0.31 16.98
C ILE A 242 -6.00 -0.50 15.97
N GLY A 243 -5.85 -0.19 14.69
CA GLY A 243 -6.59 -0.85 13.62
C GLY A 243 -6.81 0.04 12.41
N GLY A 244 -7.76 -0.34 11.57
CA GLY A 244 -8.10 0.33 10.33
C GLY A 244 -9.33 -0.24 9.65
N TYR A 245 -9.64 0.29 8.47
CA TYR A 245 -10.72 -0.19 7.62
C TYR A 245 -10.13 -0.70 6.30
N TYR A 246 -10.04 -2.02 6.15
CA TYR A 246 -9.30 -2.64 5.04
C TYR A 246 -9.78 -4.07 4.72
N ASN A 247 -9.32 -4.62 3.58
CA ASN A 247 -9.50 -6.02 3.25
C ASN A 247 -8.56 -6.90 4.08
N SER A 248 -9.08 -8.00 4.64
CA SER A 248 -8.23 -8.95 5.38
C SER A 248 -7.24 -9.66 4.44
N ALA A 249 -6.15 -10.16 5.01
CA ALA A 249 -5.21 -11.03 4.32
C ALA A 249 -5.93 -12.24 3.68
N LYS A 250 -6.91 -12.83 4.39
CA LYS A 250 -7.70 -13.96 3.89
C LYS A 250 -8.56 -13.59 2.68
N THR A 251 -9.20 -12.41 2.71
CA THR A 251 -10.00 -11.93 1.57
C THR A 251 -9.12 -11.72 0.34
N ILE A 252 -7.94 -11.11 0.54
CA ILE A 252 -6.95 -10.91 -0.53
C ILE A 252 -6.45 -12.25 -1.07
N GLU A 253 -6.10 -13.20 -0.21
CA GLU A 253 -5.64 -14.54 -0.60
C GLU A 253 -6.70 -15.28 -1.43
N THR A 254 -7.96 -15.22 -1.03
CA THR A 254 -9.08 -15.83 -1.75
C THR A 254 -9.22 -15.29 -3.18
N ALA A 255 -8.99 -14.00 -3.40
CA ALA A 255 -9.02 -13.39 -4.73
C ALA A 255 -7.73 -13.65 -5.53
N LEU A 256 -6.59 -13.72 -4.86
CA LEU A 256 -5.27 -13.85 -5.50
C LEU A 256 -4.99 -15.27 -6.01
N ILE A 257 -5.26 -16.30 -5.21
CA ILE A 257 -4.89 -17.69 -5.51
C ILE A 257 -5.43 -18.17 -6.89
N PRO A 258 -6.69 -17.95 -7.26
CA PRO A 258 -7.18 -18.37 -8.59
C PRO A 258 -6.41 -17.71 -9.74
N LEU A 259 -6.04 -16.43 -9.60
CA LEU A 259 -5.27 -15.72 -10.62
C LEU A 259 -3.82 -16.23 -10.71
N LEU A 260 -3.20 -16.55 -9.57
CA LEU A 260 -1.88 -17.20 -9.56
C LEU A 260 -1.93 -18.55 -10.29
N GLN A 261 -2.97 -19.34 -10.04
CA GLN A 261 -3.17 -20.64 -10.70
C GLN A 261 -3.28 -20.49 -12.23
N GLN A 262 -4.00 -19.46 -12.69
CA GLN A 262 -4.16 -19.17 -14.12
C GLN A 262 -2.86 -18.71 -14.77
N VAL A 263 -2.10 -17.79 -14.14
CA VAL A 263 -0.75 -17.41 -14.57
C VAL A 263 0.14 -18.65 -14.71
N TYR A 264 0.08 -19.50 -13.71
CA TYR A 264 0.87 -20.69 -13.63
C TYR A 264 0.55 -21.73 -14.72
N ASN A 265 -0.75 -21.92 -14.98
CA ASN A 265 -1.19 -22.81 -16.04
C ASN A 265 -0.91 -22.26 -17.45
N GLY A 266 -0.34 -21.05 -17.56
CA GLY A 266 -0.07 -20.41 -18.84
C GLY A 266 -1.34 -19.96 -19.57
N GLU A 267 -2.41 -19.68 -18.84
CA GLU A 267 -3.68 -19.24 -19.42
C GLU A 267 -3.55 -17.86 -20.09
N ASP A 268 -4.47 -17.57 -20.99
CA ASP A 268 -4.56 -16.27 -21.65
C ASP A 268 -5.14 -15.24 -20.67
N MET A 269 -4.25 -14.59 -19.92
CA MET A 269 -4.60 -13.60 -18.91
C MET A 269 -5.31 -12.37 -19.50
N GLY A 270 -5.08 -12.08 -20.79
CA GLY A 270 -5.75 -10.98 -21.48
C GLY A 270 -7.27 -11.15 -21.66
N LYS A 271 -7.79 -12.37 -21.46
CA LYS A 271 -9.23 -12.65 -21.45
C LYS A 271 -9.88 -12.51 -20.08
N ILE A 272 -9.08 -12.37 -19.02
CA ILE A 272 -9.55 -12.26 -17.65
C ILE A 272 -9.71 -10.77 -17.33
N PRO A 273 -10.90 -10.31 -16.95
CA PRO A 273 -11.09 -8.90 -16.59
C PRO A 273 -10.31 -8.56 -15.31
N VAL A 274 -9.86 -7.31 -15.21
CA VAL A 274 -9.32 -6.77 -13.96
C VAL A 274 -10.38 -6.88 -12.86
N SER A 275 -9.99 -7.41 -11.72
CA SER A 275 -10.87 -7.57 -10.56
C SER A 275 -10.41 -6.70 -9.40
N THR A 276 -11.33 -6.39 -8.48
CA THR A 276 -11.05 -5.60 -7.29
C THR A 276 -11.45 -6.39 -6.05
N VAL A 277 -10.57 -6.48 -5.07
CA VAL A 277 -10.90 -7.00 -3.75
C VAL A 277 -11.74 -5.94 -3.03
N ASN A 278 -13.00 -6.24 -2.78
CA ASN A 278 -13.94 -5.27 -2.21
C ASN A 278 -14.80 -5.89 -1.10
N ASP A 279 -14.13 -6.23 0.00
CA ASP A 279 -14.76 -6.78 1.21
C ASP A 279 -14.06 -6.21 2.46
N PRO A 280 -14.00 -4.85 2.60
CA PRO A 280 -13.34 -4.22 3.73
C PRO A 280 -14.18 -4.30 5.00
N HIS A 281 -13.48 -4.49 6.11
CA HIS A 281 -14.07 -4.48 7.45
C HIS A 281 -13.25 -3.58 8.39
N LYS A 282 -13.87 -3.19 9.51
CA LYS A 282 -13.20 -2.54 10.63
C LYS A 282 -12.44 -3.61 11.42
N TYR A 283 -11.12 -3.58 11.40
CA TYR A 283 -10.26 -4.45 12.20
C TYR A 283 -9.63 -3.64 13.31
N LEU A 284 -9.82 -4.07 14.56
CA LEU A 284 -9.36 -3.35 15.75
C LEU A 284 -8.63 -4.30 16.70
N ASN A 285 -7.43 -3.94 17.13
CA ASN A 285 -6.76 -4.63 18.24
C ASN A 285 -7.40 -4.17 19.56
N TYR A 286 -8.07 -5.08 20.24
CA TYR A 286 -8.85 -4.75 21.43
C TYR A 286 -7.99 -4.18 22.55
N ALA A 287 -6.84 -4.79 22.84
CA ALA A 287 -5.94 -4.33 23.90
C ALA A 287 -5.40 -2.92 23.65
N SER A 288 -5.01 -2.63 22.40
CA SER A 288 -4.52 -1.29 22.02
C SER A 288 -5.66 -0.26 22.03
N LEU A 289 -6.86 -0.67 21.63
CA LEU A 289 -8.04 0.19 21.61
C LEU A 289 -8.41 0.67 23.01
N ILE A 290 -8.59 -0.24 23.98
CA ILE A 290 -8.95 0.11 25.36
C ILE A 290 -7.87 0.95 26.06
N SER A 291 -6.62 0.76 25.68
CA SER A 291 -5.49 1.57 26.19
C SER A 291 -5.53 3.00 25.67
N ALA A 292 -5.93 3.21 24.42
CA ALA A 292 -5.87 4.51 23.77
C ALA A 292 -7.18 5.31 23.88
N ILE A 293 -8.34 4.62 23.85
CA ILE A 293 -9.68 5.23 23.82
C ILE A 293 -10.46 4.80 25.04
N SER A 294 -10.75 5.76 25.93
CA SER A 294 -11.34 5.50 27.25
C SER A 294 -12.85 5.26 27.20
N ASN A 295 -13.57 5.68 26.14
CA ASN A 295 -15.01 5.56 26.05
C ASN A 295 -15.39 4.37 25.17
N GLU A 296 -15.76 3.25 25.80
CA GLU A 296 -16.17 2.02 25.11
C GLU A 296 -17.50 2.15 24.37
N ASP A 297 -18.34 3.15 24.71
CA ASP A 297 -19.58 3.42 23.99
C ASP A 297 -19.36 3.80 22.51
N ASN A 298 -18.15 4.27 22.19
CA ASN A 298 -17.72 4.60 20.82
C ASN A 298 -17.23 3.39 20.03
N PHE A 299 -17.15 2.21 20.63
CA PHE A 299 -16.60 1.03 19.95
C PHE A 299 -17.60 0.47 18.93
N PRO A 300 -17.21 0.38 17.63
CA PRO A 300 -18.10 -0.09 16.59
C PRO A 300 -18.58 -1.53 16.85
N ARG A 301 -19.88 -1.76 16.81
CA ARG A 301 -20.46 -3.11 17.01
C ARG A 301 -20.21 -4.04 15.82
N ASP A 302 -19.93 -3.47 14.66
CA ASP A 302 -19.66 -4.16 13.39
C ASP A 302 -18.15 -4.37 13.14
N ALA A 303 -17.30 -4.05 14.11
CA ALA A 303 -15.86 -4.27 14.01
C ALA A 303 -15.48 -5.73 14.34
N ILE A 304 -14.40 -6.18 13.71
CA ILE A 304 -13.73 -7.45 14.04
C ILE A 304 -12.61 -7.12 15.04
N TYR A 305 -12.79 -7.61 16.25
CA TYR A 305 -11.83 -7.38 17.32
C TYR A 305 -10.78 -8.49 17.34
N LEU A 306 -9.53 -8.10 17.25
CA LEU A 306 -8.37 -8.97 17.35
C LEU A 306 -7.85 -8.94 18.80
N ASN A 307 -7.39 -10.08 19.30
CA ASN A 307 -6.85 -10.22 20.67
C ASN A 307 -7.85 -9.76 21.77
N ALA A 308 -9.14 -10.06 21.60
CA ALA A 308 -10.20 -9.83 22.57
C ALA A 308 -10.30 -10.97 23.58
#